data_afe47d005073cb2d2bc0e9282b737fb1
#
_entry.id   afe47d005073cb2d2bc0e9282b737fb1
#
_cell.length_a   1.000
_cell.length_b   1.000
_cell.length_c   1.000
_cell.angle_alpha   90.00
_cell.angle_beta   90.00
_cell.angle_gamma   90.00
#
_symmetry.space_group_name_H-M   'P 1'
#
loop_
_entity.id
_entity.type
_entity.pdbx_description
1 polymer ?
#
loop_
_entity_poly.entity_id
_entity_poly.type
_entity_poly.pdbx_seq_one_letter_code
_entity_poly.pdbx_strand_id
1 'polypeptide(L)'
;MLTERNLQDIEECGARQFTEEETCIIADVSEKEYECNPEARRRYRRGMLKAQFEVRETVRKMAAEGVPQMVKIFQSYIDRIEFPEE
;
A
#
# COMPACT_ATOMS: atom_id res chain seq x y z
N MET A 1 -17.74 15.62 6.47
CA MET A 1 -17.12 14.71 7.44
C MET A 1 -17.11 13.30 6.87
N LEU A 2 -15.98 12.62 6.96
CA LEU A 2 -15.86 11.26 6.40
C LEU A 2 -16.51 10.24 7.34
N THR A 3 -17.27 9.31 6.77
CA THR A 3 -17.88 8.22 7.51
C THR A 3 -16.91 7.03 7.58
N GLU A 4 -17.18 6.06 8.44
CA GLU A 4 -16.39 4.83 8.50
C GLU A 4 -16.43 4.09 7.17
N ARG A 5 -17.55 4.14 6.46
CA ARG A 5 -17.66 3.55 5.13
C ARG A 5 -16.73 4.23 4.15
N ASN A 6 -16.64 5.57 4.17
CA ASN A 6 -15.70 6.30 3.33
C ASN A 6 -14.26 5.85 3.62
N LEU A 7 -13.90 5.73 4.89
CA LEU A 7 -12.57 5.29 5.30
C LEU A 7 -12.28 3.87 4.84
N GLN A 8 -13.27 2.99 4.92
CA GLN A 8 -13.14 1.62 4.47
C GLN A 8 -12.92 1.54 2.96
N ASP A 9 -13.68 2.33 2.19
CA ASP A 9 -13.52 2.41 0.74
C ASP A 9 -12.13 2.95 0.37
N ILE A 10 -11.65 3.93 1.12
CA ILE A 10 -10.31 4.50 0.93
C ILE A 10 -9.25 3.42 1.16
N GLU A 11 -9.37 2.64 2.21
CA GLU A 11 -8.44 1.54 2.50
C GLU A 11 -8.44 0.50 1.40
N GLU A 12 -9.62 0.12 0.91
CA GLU A 12 -9.76 -0.84 -0.18
C GLU A 12 -9.16 -0.33 -1.49
N CYS A 13 -9.29 0.96 -1.76
CA CYS A 13 -8.66 1.57 -2.93
C CYS A 13 -7.14 1.55 -2.81
N GLY A 14 -6.61 1.82 -1.62
CA GLY A 14 -5.17 1.70 -1.37
C GLY A 14 -4.68 0.30 -1.63
N ALA A 15 -5.43 -0.71 -1.18
CA ALA A 15 -5.10 -2.13 -1.39
C ALA A 15 -5.00 -2.48 -2.88
N ARG A 16 -5.77 -1.78 -3.72
CA ARG A 16 -5.75 -1.99 -5.17
C ARG A 16 -4.77 -1.08 -5.90
N GLN A 17 -3.98 -0.33 -5.14
CA GLN A 17 -2.91 0.54 -5.65
C GLN A 17 -3.41 1.70 -6.52
N PHE A 18 -4.64 2.17 -6.29
CA PHE A 18 -5.13 3.38 -6.91
C PHE A 18 -4.42 4.60 -6.32
N THR A 19 -4.31 5.67 -7.10
CA THR A 19 -3.76 6.93 -6.59
C THR A 19 -4.71 7.57 -5.58
N GLU A 20 -4.20 8.52 -4.80
CA GLU A 20 -5.04 9.24 -3.84
C GLU A 20 -6.18 9.99 -4.54
N GLU A 21 -5.90 10.58 -5.71
CA GLU A 21 -6.91 11.28 -6.50
C GLU A 21 -8.00 10.33 -6.97
N GLU A 22 -7.62 9.19 -7.53
CA GLU A 22 -8.57 8.17 -7.97
C GLU A 22 -9.38 7.64 -6.79
N THR A 23 -8.73 7.46 -5.65
CA THR A 23 -9.39 7.00 -4.43
C THR A 23 -10.49 7.95 -3.98
N CYS A 24 -10.23 9.25 -4.04
CA CYS A 24 -11.25 10.25 -3.69
C CYS A 24 -12.47 10.15 -4.60
N ILE A 25 -12.25 9.92 -5.88
CA ILE A 25 -13.33 9.78 -6.86
C ILE A 25 -14.16 8.52 -6.56
N ILE A 26 -13.49 7.40 -6.32
CA ILE A 26 -14.16 6.12 -6.06
C ILE A 26 -14.93 6.15 -4.74
N ALA A 27 -14.36 6.71 -3.70
CA ALA A 27 -14.99 6.79 -2.39
C ALA A 27 -16.02 7.93 -2.30
N ASP A 28 -16.14 8.74 -3.35
CA ASP A 28 -17.06 9.87 -3.43
C ASP A 28 -16.82 10.86 -2.29
N VAL A 29 -15.57 11.23 -2.09
CA VAL A 29 -15.16 12.25 -1.12
C VAL A 29 -14.41 13.35 -1.86
N SER A 30 -14.46 14.57 -1.34
CA SER A 30 -13.70 15.66 -1.93
C SER A 30 -12.23 15.53 -1.55
N GLU A 31 -11.34 16.02 -2.42
CA GLU A 31 -9.91 16.03 -2.12
C GLU A 31 -9.62 16.82 -0.86
N LYS A 32 -10.36 17.91 -0.66
CA LYS A 32 -10.20 18.77 0.51
C LYS A 32 -10.55 18.02 1.79
N GLU A 33 -11.66 17.29 1.80
CA GLU A 33 -12.03 16.48 2.96
C GLU A 33 -10.99 15.40 3.25
N TYR A 34 -10.50 14.78 2.20
CA TYR A 34 -9.46 13.76 2.31
C TYR A 34 -8.17 14.36 2.91
N GLU A 35 -7.71 15.47 2.37
CA GLU A 35 -6.47 16.11 2.84
C GLU A 35 -6.56 16.61 4.27
N CYS A 36 -7.75 17.05 4.69
CA CYS A 36 -7.97 17.56 6.04
C CYS A 36 -8.17 16.46 7.07
N ASN A 37 -8.24 15.21 6.64
CA ASN A 37 -8.47 14.09 7.55
C ASN A 37 -7.24 13.17 7.59
N PRO A 38 -6.39 13.26 8.63
CA PRO A 38 -5.19 12.43 8.73
C PRO A 38 -5.50 10.93 8.73
N GLU A 39 -6.65 10.53 9.28
CA GLU A 39 -7.07 9.13 9.31
C GLU A 39 -7.31 8.60 7.90
N ALA A 40 -7.85 9.43 7.00
CA ALA A 40 -8.10 9.01 5.62
C ALA A 40 -6.80 8.61 4.91
N ARG A 41 -5.77 9.46 5.02
CA ARG A 41 -4.48 9.16 4.40
C ARG A 41 -3.82 7.94 5.04
N ARG A 42 -3.95 7.79 6.34
CA ARG A 42 -3.42 6.63 7.05
C ARG A 42 -4.09 5.35 6.57
N ARG A 43 -5.42 5.36 6.43
CA ARG A 43 -6.17 4.19 5.95
C ARG A 43 -5.79 3.84 4.52
N TYR A 44 -5.61 4.84 3.68
CA TYR A 44 -5.13 4.64 2.31
C TYR A 44 -3.77 3.92 2.31
N ARG A 45 -2.81 4.45 3.04
CA ARG A 45 -1.47 3.85 3.12
C ARG A 45 -1.49 2.46 3.72
N ARG A 46 -2.33 2.26 4.73
CA ARG A 46 -2.46 0.95 5.37
C ARG A 46 -2.94 -0.09 4.36
N GLY A 47 -3.97 0.24 3.58
CA GLY A 47 -4.46 -0.67 2.55
C GLY A 47 -3.40 -0.99 1.51
N MET A 48 -2.71 0.03 1.03
CA MET A 48 -1.64 -0.11 0.05
C MET A 48 -0.52 -1.03 0.55
N LEU A 49 -0.03 -0.76 1.76
CA LEU A 49 1.09 -1.51 2.33
C LEU A 49 0.70 -2.93 2.70
N LYS A 50 -0.53 -3.12 3.16
CA LYS A 50 -1.03 -4.45 3.52
C LYS A 50 -1.11 -5.36 2.29
N ALA A 51 -1.59 -4.80 1.17
CA ALA A 51 -1.62 -5.54 -0.10
C ALA A 51 -0.20 -5.87 -0.58
N GLN A 52 0.72 -4.91 -0.49
CA GLN A 52 2.12 -5.14 -0.83
C GLN A 52 2.75 -6.20 0.08
N PHE A 53 2.39 -6.22 1.34
CA PHE A 53 2.86 -7.24 2.28
C PHE A 53 2.47 -8.64 1.80
N GLU A 54 1.24 -8.82 1.37
CA GLU A 54 0.75 -10.12 0.88
C GLU A 54 1.49 -10.57 -0.38
N VAL A 55 1.70 -9.65 -1.33
CA VAL A 55 2.45 -9.95 -2.56
C VAL A 55 3.90 -10.28 -2.25
N ARG A 56 4.52 -9.51 -1.37
CA ARG A 56 5.93 -9.74 -0.99
C ARG A 56 6.11 -11.05 -0.24
N GLU A 57 5.11 -11.48 0.49
CA GLU A 57 5.14 -12.79 1.16
C GLU A 57 5.21 -13.91 0.12
N THR A 58 4.44 -13.81 -0.96
CA THR A 58 4.49 -14.77 -2.07
C THR A 58 5.86 -14.74 -2.75
N VAL A 59 6.38 -13.53 -3.02
CA VAL A 59 7.71 -13.37 -3.62
C VAL A 59 8.78 -14.01 -2.73
N ARG A 60 8.70 -13.80 -1.43
CA ARG A 60 9.64 -14.36 -0.46
C ARG A 60 9.63 -15.88 -0.50
N LYS A 61 8.45 -16.47 -0.53
CA LYS A 61 8.30 -17.93 -0.58
C LYS A 61 8.88 -18.51 -1.86
N MET A 62 8.58 -17.90 -2.99
CA MET A 62 9.08 -18.35 -4.29
C MET A 62 10.59 -18.15 -4.42
N ALA A 63 11.11 -17.06 -3.88
CA ALA A 63 12.56 -16.83 -3.84
C ALA A 63 13.27 -17.89 -3.01
N ALA A 64 12.68 -18.27 -1.88
CA ALA A 64 13.23 -19.34 -1.02
C ALA A 64 13.25 -20.69 -1.73
N GLU A 65 12.33 -20.90 -2.66
CA GLU A 65 12.29 -22.11 -3.49
C GLU A 65 13.28 -22.06 -4.66
N GLY A 66 13.98 -20.93 -4.83
CA GLY A 66 15.02 -20.79 -5.83
C GLY A 66 14.55 -20.33 -7.21
N VAL A 67 13.34 -19.76 -7.30
CA VAL A 67 12.85 -19.20 -8.57
C VAL A 67 13.68 -17.95 -8.89
N PRO A 68 14.52 -17.97 -9.98
CA PRO A 68 15.51 -16.91 -10.20
C PRO A 68 14.92 -15.50 -10.31
N GLN A 69 13.79 -15.37 -11.01
CA GLN A 69 13.14 -14.07 -11.16
C GLN A 69 12.67 -13.51 -9.84
N MET A 70 12.18 -14.39 -8.96
CA MET A 70 11.69 -13.98 -7.63
C MET A 70 12.83 -13.65 -6.69
N VAL A 71 13.97 -14.32 -6.83
CA VAL A 71 15.18 -13.99 -6.09
C VAL A 71 15.62 -12.55 -6.40
N LYS A 72 15.61 -12.19 -7.70
CA LYS A 72 15.98 -10.84 -8.12
C LYS A 72 15.01 -9.79 -7.57
N ILE A 73 13.70 -10.07 -7.62
CA ILE A 73 12.69 -9.16 -7.10
C ILE A 73 12.85 -8.99 -5.59
N PHE A 74 13.05 -10.10 -4.88
CA PHE A 74 13.26 -10.06 -3.43
C PHE A 74 14.51 -9.26 -3.08
N GLN A 75 15.59 -9.44 -3.83
CA GLN A 75 16.82 -8.68 -3.62
C GLN A 75 16.57 -7.16 -3.81
N SER A 76 15.72 -6.79 -4.78
CA SER A 76 15.39 -5.38 -4.99
C SER A 76 14.68 -4.77 -3.79
N TYR A 77 13.90 -5.54 -3.06
CA TYR A 77 13.26 -5.06 -1.83
C TYR A 77 14.30 -4.78 -0.75
N ILE A 78 15.30 -5.64 -0.63
CA ILE A 78 16.37 -5.48 0.34
C ILE A 78 17.20 -4.25 0.00
N ASP A 79 17.50 -4.06 -1.29
CA ASP A 79 18.32 -2.94 -1.77
C ASP A 79 17.68 -1.57 -1.50
N ARG A 80 16.36 -1.53 -1.31
CA ARG A 80 15.64 -0.31 -0.96
C ARG A 80 15.83 0.11 0.49
N ILE A 81 16.25 -0.81 1.32
CA ILE A 81 16.36 -0.57 2.76
C ILE A 81 17.75 0.01 3.04
N GLU A 82 17.76 1.17 3.68
CA GLU A 82 19.00 1.77 4.14
C GLU A 82 19.20 1.37 5.60
N PHE A 83 20.37 0.79 5.86
CA PHE A 83 20.73 0.43 7.22
C PHE A 83 21.68 1.50 7.75
N PRO A 84 21.50 1.95 9.01
CA PRO A 84 22.43 2.90 9.59
C PRO A 84 23.82 2.25 9.72
N GLU A 85 24.85 3.01 9.40
CA GLU A 85 26.22 2.56 9.59
C GLU A 85 26.53 2.57 11.09
N GLU A 86 27.19 1.55 11.55
CA GLU A 86 27.64 1.46 12.93
C GLU A 86 28.92 2.24 13.16
#